data_a3d8e1b3ef0075770c0b14bf27b082e9
#
_entry.id   a3d8e1b3ef0075770c0b14bf27b082e9
#
_cell.length_a   1.000
_cell.length_b   1.000
_cell.length_c   1.000
_cell.angle_alpha   90.00
_cell.angle_beta   90.00
_cell.angle_gamma   90.00
#
_symmetry.space_group_name_H-M   'P 1'
#
loop_
_entity.id
_entity.type
_entity.pdbx_description
1 polymer ?
#
loop_
_entity_poly.entity_id
_entity_poly.type
_entity_poly.pdbx_seq_one_letter_code
_entity_poly.pdbx_strand_id
1 'polypeptide(L)'
;TDLIDKSISGLLSNLDAHSSFLDEKGLSDMKMQTSGEFGGLGITVGMKDSALTVIAPIEGTPADKAGIKSGDVILRINGEATLGMNLNDAVDKMRGKPKSEITITIFRKGAQKPFDLTLKRDIIKVESVYAKMIEKDNILYLRVTTFDKNVAEQARKAIKANPKVKGIV
;
A
#
# COMPACT_ATOMS: atom_id res chain seq x y z
N THR A 1 8.77 28.74 -1.03
CA THR A 1 7.66 27.76 -0.92
C THR A 1 7.53 27.26 0.53
N ASP A 2 8.57 26.72 1.13
CA ASP A 2 8.55 26.14 2.50
C ASP A 2 8.11 27.14 3.60
N LEU A 3 8.54 28.41 3.52
CA LEU A 3 8.12 29.45 4.48
C LEU A 3 6.63 29.79 4.33
N ILE A 4 6.13 29.83 3.11
CA ILE A 4 4.72 30.11 2.82
C ILE A 4 3.87 28.95 3.34
N ASP A 5 4.25 27.73 3.06
CA ASP A 5 3.52 26.52 3.47
C ASP A 5 3.46 26.39 5.00
N LYS A 6 4.57 26.68 5.69
CA LYS A 6 4.62 26.76 7.16
C LYS A 6 3.76 27.89 7.73
N SER A 7 3.72 29.05 7.06
CA SER A 7 2.89 30.16 7.47
C SER A 7 1.40 29.85 7.35
N ILE A 8 0.99 29.25 6.25
CA ILE A 8 -0.40 28.82 6.03
C ILE A 8 -0.78 27.72 7.04
N SER A 9 0.08 26.73 7.24
CA SER A 9 -0.14 25.67 8.25
C SER A 9 -0.31 26.25 9.65
N GLY A 10 0.54 27.22 10.05
CA GLY A 10 0.44 27.89 11.34
C GLY A 10 -0.84 28.72 11.48
N LEU A 11 -1.29 29.36 10.42
CA LEU A 11 -2.54 30.12 10.42
C LEU A 11 -3.75 29.19 10.58
N LEU A 12 -3.80 28.11 9.82
CA LEU A 12 -4.93 27.17 9.84
C LEU A 12 -4.99 26.35 11.14
N SER A 13 -3.85 25.98 11.73
CA SER A 13 -3.82 25.26 13.00
C SER A 13 -4.39 26.06 14.18
N ASN A 14 -4.53 27.40 14.04
CA ASN A 14 -5.16 28.26 15.04
C ASN A 14 -6.67 28.51 14.81
N LEU A 15 -7.25 27.98 13.73
CA LEU A 15 -8.69 28.10 13.48
C LEU A 15 -9.48 27.09 14.30
N ASP A 16 -9.24 25.80 14.08
CA ASP A 16 -9.90 24.69 14.79
C ASP A 16 -9.11 23.38 14.61
N ALA A 17 -9.52 22.32 15.33
CA ALA A 17 -8.87 21.02 15.31
C ALA A 17 -9.03 20.25 13.97
N HIS A 18 -9.90 20.69 13.08
CA HIS A 18 -10.22 20.04 11.82
C HIS A 18 -9.68 20.78 10.58
N SER A 19 -9.19 22.03 10.80
CA SER A 19 -8.62 22.84 9.74
C SER A 19 -7.12 22.55 9.58
N SER A 20 -6.70 22.15 8.38
CA SER A 20 -5.30 21.86 8.07
C SER A 20 -4.94 22.25 6.65
N PHE A 21 -3.69 22.60 6.43
CA PHE A 21 -3.11 22.79 5.12
C PHE A 21 -2.54 21.44 4.64
N LEU A 22 -2.88 21.05 3.43
CA LEU A 22 -2.30 19.91 2.76
C LEU A 22 -1.41 20.42 1.62
N ASP A 23 -0.13 20.14 1.70
CA ASP A 23 0.78 20.30 0.59
C ASP A 23 0.46 19.27 -0.52
N GLU A 24 1.20 19.28 -1.62
CA GLU A 24 0.98 18.36 -2.74
C GLU A 24 1.06 16.91 -2.30
N LYS A 25 2.00 16.58 -1.40
CA LYS A 25 2.16 15.22 -0.85
C LYS A 25 0.99 14.84 0.05
N GLY A 26 0.63 15.70 1.00
CA GLY A 26 -0.50 15.48 1.91
C GLY A 26 -1.83 15.31 1.17
N LEU A 27 -2.06 16.11 0.12
CA LEU A 27 -3.24 15.96 -0.74
C LEU A 27 -3.22 14.63 -1.51
N SER A 28 -2.06 14.22 -2.02
CA SER A 28 -1.89 12.93 -2.70
C SER A 28 -2.16 11.76 -1.75
N ASP A 29 -1.62 11.81 -0.54
CA ASP A 29 -1.80 10.78 0.49
C ASP A 29 -3.28 10.69 0.93
N MET A 30 -3.94 11.83 1.14
CA MET A 30 -5.36 11.87 1.46
C MET A 30 -6.22 11.28 0.33
N LYS A 31 -5.92 11.62 -0.93
CA LYS A 31 -6.61 11.02 -2.09
C LYS A 31 -6.40 9.51 -2.15
N MET A 32 -5.21 9.01 -1.86
CA MET A 32 -4.94 7.56 -1.81
C MET A 32 -5.75 6.87 -0.71
N GLN A 33 -5.76 7.43 0.50
CA GLN A 33 -6.51 6.86 1.62
C GLN A 33 -8.01 6.81 1.34
N THR A 34 -8.56 7.86 0.73
CA THR A 34 -10.00 7.92 0.41
C THR A 34 -10.38 7.09 -0.81
N SER A 35 -9.49 6.94 -1.79
CA SER A 35 -9.76 6.15 -2.99
C SER A 35 -9.60 4.65 -2.79
N GLY A 36 -8.81 4.21 -1.81
CA GLY A 36 -8.41 2.80 -1.66
C GLY A 36 -7.55 2.28 -2.81
N GLU A 37 -6.94 3.17 -3.59
CA GLU A 37 -6.11 2.84 -4.75
C GLU A 37 -4.86 3.70 -4.76
N PHE A 38 -3.72 3.13 -5.12
CA PHE A 38 -2.47 3.87 -5.29
C PHE A 38 -1.63 3.30 -6.43
N GLY A 39 -0.80 4.16 -7.04
CA GLY A 39 0.16 3.73 -8.04
C GLY A 39 1.39 3.11 -7.39
N GLY A 40 1.73 1.88 -7.75
CA GLY A 40 2.87 1.18 -7.16
C GLY A 40 3.12 -0.20 -7.75
N LEU A 41 3.86 -1.03 -7.02
CA LEU A 41 4.25 -2.37 -7.45
C LEU A 41 3.34 -3.47 -6.89
N GLY A 42 2.61 -3.19 -5.81
CA GLY A 42 1.84 -4.19 -5.09
C GLY A 42 2.71 -5.10 -4.22
N ILE A 43 3.56 -4.49 -3.39
CA ILE A 43 4.43 -5.21 -2.45
C ILE A 43 4.16 -4.70 -1.04
N THR A 44 4.00 -5.62 -0.10
CA THR A 44 4.10 -5.31 1.32
C THR A 44 5.56 -5.45 1.73
N VAL A 45 6.15 -4.39 2.26
CA VAL A 45 7.55 -4.35 2.68
C VAL A 45 7.68 -3.99 4.16
N GLY A 46 8.80 -4.35 4.75
CA GLY A 46 9.16 -4.00 6.12
C GLY A 46 10.66 -3.96 6.30
N MET A 47 11.12 -3.40 7.42
CA MET A 47 12.53 -3.46 7.80
C MET A 47 12.78 -4.73 8.60
N LYS A 48 13.73 -5.54 8.14
CA LYS A 48 14.22 -6.72 8.84
C LYS A 48 15.75 -6.67 8.88
N ASP A 49 16.33 -6.73 10.06
CA ASP A 49 17.78 -6.63 10.26
C ASP A 49 18.38 -5.41 9.55
N SER A 50 17.70 -4.27 9.65
CA SER A 50 18.04 -3.00 8.98
C SER A 50 18.01 -3.05 7.44
N ALA A 51 17.48 -4.11 6.84
CA ALA A 51 17.33 -4.27 5.40
C ALA A 51 15.86 -4.18 4.97
N LEU A 52 15.61 -3.49 3.87
CA LEU A 52 14.29 -3.40 3.26
C LEU A 52 13.91 -4.77 2.68
N THR A 53 12.93 -5.43 3.28
CA THR A 53 12.57 -6.82 2.96
C THR A 53 11.12 -6.91 2.51
N VAL A 54 10.87 -7.71 1.48
CA VAL A 54 9.53 -8.05 1.01
C VAL A 54 8.87 -8.98 2.03
N ILE A 55 7.75 -8.54 2.60
CA ILE A 55 6.90 -9.39 3.47
C ILE A 55 6.06 -10.29 2.56
N ALA A 56 5.34 -9.71 1.61
CA ALA A 56 4.58 -10.45 0.61
C ALA A 56 4.28 -9.58 -0.62
N PRO A 57 4.30 -10.14 -1.84
CA PRO A 57 3.65 -9.51 -2.99
C PRO A 57 2.13 -9.65 -2.85
N ILE A 58 1.40 -8.71 -3.43
CA ILE A 58 -0.07 -8.76 -3.54
C ILE A 58 -0.41 -9.49 -4.84
N GLU A 59 -1.29 -10.48 -4.77
CA GLU A 59 -1.69 -11.32 -5.90
C GLU A 59 -2.20 -10.49 -7.09
N GLY A 60 -1.81 -10.87 -8.30
CA GLY A 60 -2.20 -10.23 -9.56
C GLY A 60 -1.52 -8.90 -9.87
N THR A 61 -0.68 -8.37 -8.97
CA THR A 61 0.03 -7.09 -9.14
C THR A 61 1.31 -7.22 -9.99
N PRO A 62 1.93 -6.12 -10.41
CA PRO A 62 3.19 -6.16 -11.13
C PRO A 62 4.29 -6.93 -10.42
N ALA A 63 4.37 -6.82 -9.11
CA ALA A 63 5.37 -7.52 -8.31
C ALA A 63 5.17 -9.04 -8.31
N ASP A 64 3.94 -9.48 -8.17
CA ASP A 64 3.57 -10.90 -8.21
C ASP A 64 3.89 -11.50 -9.59
N LYS A 65 3.46 -10.81 -10.67
CA LYS A 65 3.74 -11.21 -12.05
C LYS A 65 5.23 -11.25 -12.38
N ALA A 66 6.04 -10.40 -11.76
CA ALA A 66 7.50 -10.40 -11.91
C ALA A 66 8.19 -11.47 -11.05
N GLY A 67 7.45 -12.23 -10.26
CA GLY A 67 7.98 -13.31 -9.44
C GLY A 67 8.75 -12.83 -8.21
N ILE A 68 8.42 -11.67 -7.67
CA ILE A 68 8.91 -11.22 -6.36
C ILE A 68 8.34 -12.14 -5.28
N LYS A 69 9.16 -12.48 -4.29
CA LYS A 69 8.79 -13.44 -3.24
C LYS A 69 8.97 -12.85 -1.85
N SER A 70 8.23 -13.40 -0.91
CA SER A 70 8.46 -13.13 0.51
C SER A 70 9.89 -13.48 0.89
N GLY A 71 10.55 -12.60 1.67
CA GLY A 71 11.94 -12.73 2.07
C GLY A 71 12.96 -12.18 1.08
N ASP A 72 12.54 -11.67 -0.08
CA ASP A 72 13.44 -10.93 -0.98
C ASP A 72 13.90 -9.64 -0.30
N VAL A 73 15.18 -9.34 -0.37
CA VAL A 73 15.76 -8.09 0.14
C VAL A 73 15.93 -7.12 -1.01
N ILE A 74 15.35 -5.93 -0.90
CA ILE A 74 15.50 -4.87 -1.90
C ILE A 74 16.76 -4.08 -1.56
N LEU A 75 17.77 -4.20 -2.40
CA LEU A 75 19.06 -3.54 -2.20
C LEU A 75 19.13 -2.14 -2.81
N ARG A 76 18.42 -1.93 -3.93
CA ARG A 76 18.38 -0.65 -4.65
C ARG A 76 17.01 -0.40 -5.25
N ILE A 77 16.68 0.88 -5.37
CA ILE A 77 15.50 1.39 -6.07
C ILE A 77 16.00 2.45 -7.07
N ASN A 78 15.81 2.23 -8.37
CA ASN A 78 16.33 3.08 -9.45
C ASN A 78 17.84 3.38 -9.32
N GLY A 79 18.63 2.37 -8.91
CA GLY A 79 20.08 2.50 -8.71
C GLY A 79 20.48 3.07 -7.35
N GLU A 80 19.59 3.67 -6.59
CA GLU A 80 19.86 4.22 -5.25
C GLU A 80 19.79 3.12 -4.19
N ALA A 81 20.80 3.05 -3.33
CA ALA A 81 20.87 2.04 -2.27
C ALA A 81 19.80 2.27 -1.21
N THR A 82 19.18 1.18 -0.75
CA THR A 82 18.16 1.21 0.31
C THR A 82 18.76 1.10 1.72
N LEU A 83 20.05 0.80 1.83
CA LEU A 83 20.74 0.73 3.11
C LEU A 83 20.74 2.11 3.79
N GLY A 84 20.27 2.16 5.03
CA GLY A 84 20.13 3.41 5.78
C GLY A 84 18.89 4.24 5.42
N MET A 85 18.10 3.83 4.45
CA MET A 85 16.83 4.45 4.09
C MET A 85 15.76 4.03 5.10
N ASN A 86 14.90 4.96 5.52
CA ASN A 86 13.75 4.59 6.32
C ASN A 86 12.65 3.94 5.46
N LEU A 87 11.72 3.22 6.11
CA LEU A 87 10.68 2.49 5.41
C LEU A 87 9.78 3.40 4.56
N ASN A 88 9.42 4.57 5.08
CA ASN A 88 8.52 5.49 4.39
C ASN A 88 9.16 6.05 3.12
N ASP A 89 10.44 6.45 3.18
CA ASP A 89 11.18 6.94 2.01
C ASP A 89 11.29 5.86 0.92
N ALA A 90 11.53 4.62 1.32
CA ALA A 90 11.58 3.50 0.40
C ALA A 90 10.22 3.24 -0.26
N VAL A 91 9.14 3.28 0.52
CA VAL A 91 7.76 3.13 0.02
C VAL A 91 7.41 4.27 -0.93
N ASP A 92 7.74 5.53 -0.59
CA ASP A 92 7.49 6.69 -1.44
C ASP A 92 8.22 6.57 -2.79
N LYS A 93 9.47 6.09 -2.80
CA LYS A 93 10.22 5.83 -4.03
C LYS A 93 9.64 4.70 -4.88
N MET A 94 9.08 3.67 -4.24
CA MET A 94 8.42 2.57 -4.95
C MET A 94 7.05 2.95 -5.50
N ARG A 95 6.34 3.90 -4.86
CA ARG A 95 5.11 4.50 -5.38
C ARG A 95 5.39 5.40 -6.57
N GLY A 96 4.36 5.77 -7.30
CA GLY A 96 4.45 6.73 -8.41
C GLY A 96 3.30 6.59 -9.40
N LYS A 97 3.39 7.36 -10.48
CA LYS A 97 2.33 7.37 -11.51
C LYS A 97 2.17 5.98 -12.12
N PRO A 98 0.92 5.48 -12.26
CA PRO A 98 0.67 4.23 -12.98
C PRO A 98 1.32 4.26 -14.37
N LYS A 99 1.80 3.10 -14.84
CA LYS A 99 2.54 2.88 -16.10
C LYS A 99 3.97 3.44 -16.13
N SER A 100 4.43 4.18 -15.11
CA SER A 100 5.84 4.57 -15.01
C SER A 100 6.71 3.36 -14.67
N GLU A 101 7.93 3.34 -15.18
CA GLU A 101 8.90 2.26 -14.91
C GLU A 101 9.67 2.51 -13.62
N ILE A 102 10.08 1.42 -13.00
CA ILE A 102 10.95 1.39 -11.83
C ILE A 102 11.82 0.15 -11.91
N THR A 103 13.10 0.31 -11.60
CA THR A 103 14.04 -0.80 -11.48
C THR A 103 14.37 -1.03 -10.01
N ILE A 104 14.21 -2.25 -9.55
CA ILE A 104 14.59 -2.67 -8.19
C ILE A 104 15.64 -3.76 -8.28
N THR A 105 16.71 -3.64 -7.48
CA THR A 105 17.74 -4.68 -7.33
C THR A 105 17.39 -5.54 -6.13
N ILE A 106 17.22 -6.83 -6.34
CA ILE A 106 16.80 -7.80 -5.32
C ILE A 106 17.93 -8.77 -5.02
N PHE A 107 18.10 -9.07 -3.74
CA PHE A 107 18.85 -10.22 -3.26
C PHE A 107 17.88 -11.26 -2.69
N ARG A 108 17.94 -12.47 -3.22
CA ARG A 108 17.10 -13.60 -2.78
C ARG A 108 17.98 -14.65 -2.13
N LYS A 109 17.57 -15.14 -0.97
CA LYS A 109 18.26 -16.25 -0.30
C LYS A 109 18.31 -17.48 -1.25
N GLY A 110 19.50 -17.99 -1.47
CA GLY A 110 19.76 -19.10 -2.41
C GLY A 110 20.12 -18.66 -3.83
N ALA A 111 20.02 -17.39 -4.17
CA ALA A 111 20.56 -16.87 -5.42
C ALA A 111 22.07 -16.57 -5.27
N GLN A 112 22.85 -16.83 -6.32
CA GLN A 112 24.30 -16.60 -6.30
C GLN A 112 24.66 -15.09 -6.32
N LYS A 113 23.82 -14.27 -6.93
CA LYS A 113 24.06 -12.81 -7.10
C LYS A 113 22.73 -12.05 -6.99
N PRO A 114 22.77 -10.77 -6.60
CA PRO A 114 21.63 -9.87 -6.77
C PRO A 114 21.25 -9.76 -8.26
N PHE A 115 19.98 -9.47 -8.53
CA PHE A 115 19.45 -9.28 -9.87
C PHE A 115 18.50 -8.11 -9.93
N ASP A 116 18.42 -7.48 -11.10
CA ASP A 116 17.54 -6.34 -11.32
C ASP A 116 16.21 -6.80 -11.92
N LEU A 117 15.13 -6.18 -11.46
CA LEU A 117 13.79 -6.31 -12.02
C LEU A 117 13.29 -4.93 -12.42
N THR A 118 13.01 -4.73 -13.70
CA THR A 118 12.34 -3.54 -14.20
C THR A 118 10.84 -3.83 -14.31
N LEU A 119 10.04 -3.07 -13.56
CA LEU A 119 8.59 -3.22 -13.47
C LEU A 119 7.90 -1.92 -13.88
N LYS A 120 6.68 -2.07 -14.38
CA LYS A 120 5.78 -0.92 -14.58
C LYS A 120 4.84 -0.82 -13.38
N ARG A 121 4.77 0.36 -12.76
CA ARG A 121 3.79 0.64 -11.73
C ARG A 121 2.38 0.49 -12.27
N ASP A 122 1.49 0.01 -11.45
CA ASP A 122 0.06 -0.12 -11.80
C ASP A 122 -0.80 0.45 -10.67
N ILE A 123 -2.09 0.57 -10.91
CA ILE A 123 -3.06 0.92 -9.89
C ILE A 123 -3.24 -0.30 -8.99
N ILE A 124 -2.80 -0.19 -7.75
CA ILE A 124 -2.96 -1.22 -6.74
C ILE A 124 -4.23 -0.93 -5.95
N LYS A 125 -5.17 -1.86 -6.00
CA LYS A 125 -6.40 -1.81 -5.21
C LYS A 125 -6.18 -2.50 -3.89
N VAL A 126 -6.52 -1.83 -2.80
CA VAL A 126 -6.44 -2.41 -1.46
C VAL A 126 -7.80 -3.00 -1.12
N GLU A 127 -7.83 -4.25 -0.68
CA GLU A 127 -9.03 -4.81 -0.11
C GLU A 127 -9.26 -4.22 1.28
N SER A 128 -10.35 -3.46 1.41
CA SER A 128 -10.73 -2.80 2.65
C SER A 128 -11.74 -3.62 3.46
N VAL A 129 -12.32 -4.65 2.85
CA VAL A 129 -13.28 -5.55 3.50
C VAL A 129 -12.87 -7.01 3.31
N TYR A 130 -12.64 -7.69 4.41
CA TYR A 130 -12.37 -9.13 4.44
C TYR A 130 -13.62 -9.86 4.96
N ALA A 131 -14.02 -10.90 4.27
CA ALA A 131 -15.18 -11.71 4.62
C ALA A 131 -14.77 -13.14 4.94
N LYS A 132 -15.25 -13.68 6.07
CA LYS A 132 -15.02 -15.06 6.48
C LYS A 132 -16.32 -15.68 7.01
N MET A 133 -16.64 -16.88 6.54
CA MET A 133 -17.73 -17.65 7.11
C MET A 133 -17.31 -18.31 8.42
N ILE A 134 -18.15 -18.17 9.45
CA ILE A 134 -18.10 -18.98 10.68
C ILE A 134 -19.15 -20.08 10.50
N GLU A 135 -18.72 -21.21 9.95
CA GLU A 135 -19.62 -22.28 9.50
C GLU A 135 -20.50 -22.85 10.64
N LYS A 136 -19.94 -23.02 11.83
CA LYS A 136 -20.65 -23.58 13.00
C LYS A 136 -21.93 -22.81 13.33
N ASP A 137 -21.90 -21.50 13.23
CA ASP A 137 -23.01 -20.62 13.62
C ASP A 137 -23.75 -20.05 12.40
N ASN A 138 -23.25 -20.32 11.18
CA ASN A 138 -23.73 -19.76 9.92
C ASN A 138 -23.77 -18.22 9.95
N ILE A 139 -22.67 -17.62 10.44
CA ILE A 139 -22.46 -16.18 10.57
C ILE A 139 -21.40 -15.72 9.59
N LEU A 140 -21.64 -14.59 8.94
CA LEU A 140 -20.65 -13.92 8.11
C LEU A 140 -19.88 -12.90 8.96
N TYR A 141 -18.59 -13.12 9.13
CA TYR A 141 -17.68 -12.17 9.76
C TYR A 141 -17.13 -11.23 8.68
N LEU A 142 -17.38 -9.93 8.84
CA LEU A 142 -16.86 -8.87 7.99
C LEU A 142 -15.88 -8.01 8.79
N ARG A 143 -14.62 -7.95 8.32
CA ARG A 143 -13.60 -7.07 8.88
C ARG A 143 -13.35 -5.91 7.93
N VAL A 144 -13.65 -4.70 8.37
CA VAL A 144 -13.30 -3.46 7.67
C VAL A 144 -11.95 -2.97 8.21
N THR A 145 -10.95 -2.83 7.35
CA THR A 145 -9.61 -2.39 7.73
C THR A 145 -9.39 -0.90 7.47
N THR A 146 -10.07 -0.35 6.48
CA THR A 146 -9.97 1.06 6.11
C THR A 146 -11.31 1.51 5.55
N PHE A 147 -11.76 2.70 5.90
CA PHE A 147 -12.98 3.30 5.36
C PHE A 147 -12.63 4.16 4.13
N ASP A 148 -12.68 3.55 2.96
CA ASP A 148 -12.51 4.19 1.66
C ASP A 148 -13.80 4.13 0.83
N LYS A 149 -13.77 4.70 -0.38
CA LYS A 149 -14.93 4.71 -1.28
C LYS A 149 -15.45 3.32 -1.68
N ASN A 150 -14.63 2.27 -1.57
CA ASN A 150 -14.91 0.92 -2.04
C ASN A 150 -15.57 0.04 -0.96
N VAL A 151 -15.49 0.43 0.31
CA VAL A 151 -15.96 -0.38 1.46
C VAL A 151 -17.42 -0.79 1.29
N ALA A 152 -18.30 0.15 0.95
CA ALA A 152 -19.73 -0.14 0.81
C ALA A 152 -20.00 -1.17 -0.30
N GLU A 153 -19.29 -1.08 -1.41
CA GLU A 153 -19.43 -2.03 -2.52
C GLU A 153 -18.88 -3.41 -2.16
N GLN A 154 -17.66 -3.46 -1.58
CA GLN A 154 -17.03 -4.70 -1.14
C GLN A 154 -17.88 -5.42 -0.09
N ALA A 155 -18.39 -4.70 0.91
CA ALA A 155 -19.26 -5.26 1.93
C ALA A 155 -20.57 -5.82 1.31
N ARG A 156 -21.23 -5.07 0.44
CA ARG A 156 -22.43 -5.54 -0.27
C ARG A 156 -22.15 -6.79 -1.11
N LYS A 157 -21.00 -6.84 -1.79
CA LYS A 157 -20.58 -8.02 -2.58
C LYS A 157 -20.40 -9.23 -1.68
N ALA A 158 -19.71 -9.07 -0.54
CA ALA A 158 -19.51 -10.15 0.41
C ALA A 158 -20.85 -10.67 1.01
N ILE A 159 -21.77 -9.77 1.36
CA ILE A 159 -23.09 -10.14 1.86
C ILE A 159 -23.90 -10.87 0.78
N LYS A 160 -23.93 -10.35 -0.45
CA LYS A 160 -24.64 -10.98 -1.56
C LYS A 160 -24.11 -12.37 -1.93
N ALA A 161 -22.80 -12.59 -1.76
CA ALA A 161 -22.17 -13.89 -1.98
C ALA A 161 -22.57 -14.94 -0.92
N ASN A 162 -23.11 -14.50 0.22
CA ASN A 162 -23.50 -15.34 1.35
C ASN A 162 -24.96 -15.12 1.77
N PRO A 163 -25.96 -15.38 0.89
CA PRO A 163 -27.36 -14.98 1.13
C PRO A 163 -28.08 -15.79 2.23
N LYS A 164 -27.49 -16.90 2.67
CA LYS A 164 -28.13 -17.83 3.62
C LYS A 164 -27.59 -17.70 5.06
N VAL A 165 -26.80 -16.66 5.34
CA VAL A 165 -26.26 -16.48 6.70
C VAL A 165 -27.34 -16.03 7.67
N LYS A 166 -27.25 -16.51 8.92
CA LYS A 166 -28.16 -16.14 10.01
C LYS A 166 -27.89 -14.76 10.60
N GLY A 167 -26.67 -14.27 10.42
CA GLY A 167 -26.24 -12.98 10.94
C GLY A 167 -24.91 -12.51 10.35
N ILE A 168 -24.58 -11.24 10.60
CA ILE A 168 -23.34 -10.59 10.15
C ILE A 168 -22.72 -9.93 11.38
N VAL A 169 -21.41 -10.12 11.55
CA VAL A 169 -20.59 -9.49 12.59
C VAL A 169 -19.44 -8.76 11.95
#